data_5505d3e65146e5e725ca1682a46c1e47
#
_entry.id   5505d3e65146e5e725ca1682a46c1e47
#
_cell.length_a   1.000
_cell.length_b   1.000
_cell.length_c   1.000
_cell.angle_alpha   90.00
_cell.angle_beta   90.00
_cell.angle_gamma   90.00
#
_symmetry.space_group_name_H-M   'P 1'
#
loop_
_entity.id
_entity.type
_entity.pdbx_description
1 polymer ?
#
loop_
_entity_poly.entity_id
_entity_poly.type
_entity_poly.pdbx_seq_one_letter_code
_entity_poly.pdbx_strand_id
1 'polypeptide(L)'
;IFPTILLLGIYIDFENPAIRKLTMYTDEMADGFATMVESRDNNTGGHIKRTKAYVTLMLNKMRGDRYYRRVLSRDYITNVINAAPLHDVGKIATPDSILQKPGKLTDEEYAIMKRHAADGGKIIQQTFRDLDDADFRQIAYEVARFHHEKYNGKGYPDGLKAEEIPLHARIMAVADVFDAVS
;
A
#
# COMPACT_ATOMS: atom_id res chain seq x y z
N ILE A 1 20.29 32.66 17.32
CA ILE A 1 20.41 32.76 15.85
C ILE A 1 20.16 31.40 15.18
N PHE A 2 20.71 30.29 15.70
CA PHE A 2 20.53 28.93 15.13
C PHE A 2 19.08 28.40 15.10
N PRO A 3 18.27 28.55 16.15
CA PRO A 3 16.90 28.03 16.12
C PRO A 3 15.96 28.77 15.16
N THR A 4 16.22 30.06 14.91
CA THR A 4 15.40 30.84 13.96
C THR A 4 15.67 30.48 12.50
N ILE A 5 16.88 30.12 12.15
CA ILE A 5 17.25 29.66 10.80
C ILE A 5 16.64 28.29 10.54
N LEU A 6 16.63 27.39 11.52
CA LEU A 6 16.02 26.08 11.41
C LEU A 6 14.49 26.16 11.25
N LEU A 7 13.84 27.02 12.03
CA LEU A 7 12.39 27.27 11.93
C LEU A 7 12.01 27.91 10.59
N LEU A 8 12.84 28.83 10.08
CA LEU A 8 12.61 29.47 8.78
C LEU A 8 12.80 28.46 7.62
N GLY A 9 13.81 27.58 7.71
CA GLY A 9 14.00 26.48 6.75
C GLY A 9 12.79 25.54 6.70
N ILE A 10 12.31 25.07 7.85
CA ILE A 10 11.14 24.23 7.97
C ILE A 10 9.88 24.94 7.44
N TYR A 11 9.71 26.24 7.72
CA TYR A 11 8.60 27.03 7.23
C TYR A 11 8.64 27.22 5.70
N ILE A 12 9.82 27.48 5.12
CA ILE A 12 9.99 27.62 3.67
C ILE A 12 9.67 26.31 2.93
N ASP A 13 10.08 25.15 3.45
CA ASP A 13 9.77 23.85 2.83
C ASP A 13 8.26 23.53 2.90
N PHE A 14 7.59 23.85 4.00
CA PHE A 14 6.15 23.62 4.15
C PHE A 14 5.28 24.54 3.27
N GLU A 15 5.75 25.73 2.95
CA GLU A 15 5.01 26.74 2.20
C GLU A 15 5.41 26.81 0.71
N ASN A 16 6.41 26.01 0.27
CA ASN A 16 6.83 26.07 -1.13
C ASN A 16 5.78 25.41 -2.04
N PRO A 17 5.05 26.21 -2.85
CA PRO A 17 3.98 25.70 -3.71
C PRO A 17 4.50 24.70 -4.78
N ALA A 18 5.77 24.79 -5.17
CA ALA A 18 6.38 23.87 -6.11
C ALA A 18 6.59 22.49 -5.49
N ILE A 19 7.03 22.42 -4.23
CA ILE A 19 7.18 21.16 -3.49
C ILE A 19 5.82 20.50 -3.29
N ARG A 20 4.82 21.26 -2.83
CA ARG A 20 3.44 20.75 -2.67
C ARG A 20 2.86 20.21 -3.98
N LYS A 21 3.10 20.92 -5.07
CA LYS A 21 2.63 20.51 -6.40
C LYS A 21 3.34 19.24 -6.88
N LEU A 22 4.65 19.10 -6.62
CA LEU A 22 5.41 17.91 -6.94
C LEU A 22 4.91 16.70 -6.14
N THR A 23 4.72 16.85 -4.83
CA THR A 23 4.16 15.78 -3.98
C THR A 23 2.77 15.35 -4.46
N MET A 24 1.90 16.31 -4.79
CA MET A 24 0.57 15.99 -5.32
C MET A 24 0.66 15.20 -6.65
N TYR A 25 1.57 15.58 -7.55
CA TYR A 25 1.74 14.84 -8.82
C TYR A 25 2.27 13.44 -8.61
N THR A 26 3.21 13.24 -7.67
CA THR A 26 3.74 11.90 -7.38
C THR A 26 2.67 11.00 -6.78
N ASP A 27 1.82 11.53 -5.89
CA ASP A 27 0.70 10.79 -5.31
C ASP A 27 -0.34 10.39 -6.38
N GLU A 28 -0.73 11.35 -7.23
CA GLU A 28 -1.66 11.09 -8.34
C GLU A 28 -1.11 10.12 -9.37
N MET A 29 0.20 10.16 -9.63
CA MET A 29 0.85 9.18 -10.52
C MET A 29 0.81 7.76 -9.94
N ALA A 30 1.10 7.59 -8.65
CA ALA A 30 1.02 6.29 -7.98
C ALA A 30 -0.42 5.74 -8.00
N ASP A 31 -1.41 6.57 -7.67
CA ASP A 31 -2.83 6.22 -7.75
C ASP A 31 -3.24 5.89 -9.20
N GLY A 32 -2.72 6.62 -10.19
CA GLY A 32 -2.96 6.38 -11.61
C GLY A 32 -2.40 5.04 -12.09
N PHE A 33 -1.16 4.70 -11.71
CA PHE A 33 -0.58 3.40 -12.02
C PHE A 33 -1.36 2.25 -11.41
N ALA A 34 -1.72 2.36 -10.14
CA ALA A 34 -2.53 1.36 -9.46
C ALA A 34 -3.89 1.17 -10.16
N THR A 35 -4.55 2.28 -10.53
CA THR A 35 -5.82 2.27 -11.27
C THR A 35 -5.67 1.63 -12.65
N MET A 36 -4.56 1.84 -13.35
CA MET A 36 -4.30 1.17 -14.63
C MET A 36 -4.16 -0.35 -14.49
N VAL A 37 -3.51 -0.82 -13.43
CA VAL A 37 -3.43 -2.26 -13.15
C VAL A 37 -4.81 -2.81 -12.78
N GLU A 38 -5.55 -2.12 -11.93
CA GLU A 38 -6.89 -2.49 -11.49
C GLU A 38 -7.91 -2.49 -12.65
N SER A 39 -7.75 -1.61 -13.65
CA SER A 39 -8.65 -1.54 -14.81
C SER A 39 -8.67 -2.81 -15.67
N ARG A 40 -7.66 -3.68 -15.52
CA ARG A 40 -7.64 -5.01 -16.12
C ARG A 40 -8.49 -6.02 -15.36
N ASP A 41 -8.71 -5.78 -14.09
CA ASP A 41 -9.62 -6.56 -13.25
C ASP A 41 -11.02 -5.97 -13.41
N ASN A 42 -12.06 -6.80 -13.45
CA ASN A 42 -13.46 -6.35 -13.57
C ASN A 42 -13.95 -5.59 -12.32
N ASN A 43 -13.04 -5.16 -11.46
CA ASN A 43 -13.32 -4.38 -10.29
C ASN A 43 -13.75 -2.95 -10.68
N THR A 44 -14.84 -2.50 -10.09
CA THR A 44 -15.43 -1.19 -10.34
C THR A 44 -14.48 -0.08 -9.91
N GLY A 45 -14.15 0.84 -10.80
CA GLY A 45 -13.26 1.96 -10.54
C GLY A 45 -13.58 2.68 -9.24
N GLY A 46 -12.53 2.92 -8.43
CA GLY A 46 -12.64 3.60 -7.15
C GLY A 46 -12.17 2.77 -5.94
N HIS A 47 -11.91 1.46 -6.09
CA HIS A 47 -11.36 0.61 -5.04
C HIS A 47 -10.06 1.20 -4.45
N ILE A 48 -9.11 1.59 -5.29
CA ILE A 48 -7.85 2.22 -4.89
C ILE A 48 -8.09 3.46 -3.99
N LYS A 49 -9.01 4.33 -4.39
CA LYS A 49 -9.33 5.52 -3.60
C LYS A 49 -10.03 5.19 -2.27
N ARG A 50 -10.92 4.21 -2.27
CA ARG A 50 -11.65 3.80 -1.06
C ARG A 50 -10.70 3.11 -0.07
N THR A 51 -9.89 2.16 -0.52
CA THR A 51 -8.91 1.47 0.34
C THR A 51 -7.88 2.43 0.91
N LYS A 52 -7.34 3.38 0.13
CA LYS A 52 -6.47 4.46 0.60
C LYS A 52 -7.15 5.31 1.68
N ALA A 53 -8.43 5.64 1.50
CA ALA A 53 -9.21 6.40 2.49
C ALA A 53 -9.41 5.59 3.79
N TYR A 54 -9.71 4.29 3.71
CA TYR A 54 -9.85 3.44 4.89
C TYR A 54 -8.54 3.28 5.65
N VAL A 55 -7.43 3.06 4.95
CA VAL A 55 -6.09 3.03 5.55
C VAL A 55 -5.79 4.35 6.28
N THR A 56 -6.07 5.49 5.63
CA THR A 56 -5.87 6.82 6.22
C THR A 56 -6.71 7.01 7.50
N LEU A 57 -7.98 6.61 7.46
CA LEU A 57 -8.89 6.70 8.61
C LEU A 57 -8.39 5.85 9.78
N MET A 58 -8.00 4.59 9.52
CA MET A 58 -7.50 3.68 10.53
C MET A 58 -6.21 4.21 11.17
N LEU A 59 -5.23 4.64 10.38
CA LEU A 59 -3.96 5.17 10.87
C LEU A 59 -4.17 6.42 11.75
N ASN A 60 -5.03 7.34 11.32
CA ASN A 60 -5.35 8.54 12.09
C ASN A 60 -6.03 8.20 13.43
N LYS A 61 -6.95 7.23 13.42
CA LYS A 61 -7.62 6.77 14.64
C LYS A 61 -6.64 6.06 15.58
N MET A 62 -5.83 5.15 15.06
CA MET A 62 -4.85 4.39 15.83
C MET A 62 -3.78 5.28 16.44
N ARG A 63 -3.36 6.36 15.77
CA ARG A 63 -2.39 7.33 16.30
C ARG A 63 -2.85 7.98 17.59
N GLY A 64 -4.17 8.09 17.81
CA GLY A 64 -4.75 8.57 19.08
C GLY A 64 -4.53 7.62 20.24
N ASP A 65 -4.30 6.33 19.99
CA ASP A 65 -4.07 5.33 21.02
C ASP A 65 -2.63 5.38 21.55
N ARG A 66 -2.47 5.23 22.88
CA ARG A 66 -1.18 5.29 23.56
C ARG A 66 -0.21 4.19 23.08
N TYR A 67 -0.73 3.01 22.75
CA TYR A 67 0.06 1.87 22.28
C TYR A 67 0.69 2.15 20.91
N TYR A 68 -0.09 2.67 19.97
CA TYR A 68 0.36 2.90 18.61
C TYR A 68 1.13 4.20 18.41
N ARG A 69 1.00 5.19 19.30
CA ARG A 69 1.62 6.52 19.17
C ARG A 69 3.14 6.48 18.96
N ARG A 70 3.80 5.46 19.50
CA ARG A 70 5.27 5.31 19.38
C ARG A 70 5.69 4.76 18.03
N VAL A 71 4.83 3.97 17.38
CA VAL A 71 5.12 3.33 16.09
C VAL A 71 4.65 4.22 14.94
N LEU A 72 3.49 4.88 15.09
CA LEU A 72 2.86 5.69 14.05
C LEU A 72 3.44 7.12 14.02
N SER A 73 4.71 7.26 13.58
CA SER A 73 5.28 8.56 13.23
C SER A 73 4.54 9.19 12.05
N ARG A 74 4.77 10.49 11.80
CA ARG A 74 4.19 11.14 10.62
C ARG A 74 4.68 10.50 9.32
N ASP A 75 5.99 10.25 9.23
CA ASP A 75 6.62 9.69 8.04
C ASP A 75 6.12 8.26 7.78
N TYR A 76 6.03 7.44 8.84
CA TYR A 76 5.45 6.11 8.73
C TYR A 76 4.01 6.15 8.19
N ILE A 77 3.16 7.02 8.74
CA ILE A 77 1.76 7.18 8.29
C ILE A 77 1.71 7.60 6.82
N THR A 78 2.53 8.59 6.43
CA THR A 78 2.61 9.05 5.05
C THR A 78 3.05 7.93 4.11
N ASN A 79 4.10 7.18 4.49
CA ASN A 79 4.61 6.08 3.68
C ASN A 79 3.58 4.96 3.52
N VAL A 80 2.83 4.61 4.58
CA VAL A 80 1.77 3.59 4.48
C VAL A 80 0.61 4.05 3.59
N ILE A 81 0.19 5.31 3.71
CA ILE A 81 -0.89 5.86 2.86
C ILE A 81 -0.47 5.85 1.38
N ASN A 82 0.78 6.22 1.08
CA ASN A 82 1.30 6.26 -0.28
C ASN A 82 1.58 4.86 -0.84
N ALA A 83 1.87 3.88 0.00
CA ALA A 83 2.06 2.49 -0.40
C ALA A 83 0.72 1.75 -0.63
N ALA A 84 -0.36 2.15 0.03
CA ALA A 84 -1.64 1.46 -0.02
C ALA A 84 -2.18 1.20 -1.45
N PRO A 85 -2.10 2.15 -2.41
CA PRO A 85 -2.51 1.92 -3.79
C PRO A 85 -1.76 0.77 -4.49
N LEU A 86 -0.55 0.47 -4.04
CA LEU A 86 0.36 -0.47 -4.70
C LEU A 86 0.14 -1.94 -4.26
N HIS A 87 -0.81 -2.22 -3.34
CA HIS A 87 -1.01 -3.57 -2.80
C HIS A 87 -1.22 -4.63 -3.89
N ASP A 88 -1.98 -4.30 -4.92
CA ASP A 88 -2.38 -5.19 -6.00
C ASP A 88 -1.55 -5.03 -7.30
N VAL A 89 -0.44 -4.29 -7.26
CA VAL A 89 0.39 -4.02 -8.47
C VAL A 89 0.85 -5.31 -9.16
N GLY A 90 1.01 -6.39 -8.43
CA GLY A 90 1.39 -7.69 -8.97
C GLY A 90 0.36 -8.36 -9.87
N LYS A 91 -0.90 -7.92 -9.88
CA LYS A 91 -1.93 -8.36 -10.83
C LYS A 91 -1.54 -8.09 -12.29
N ILE A 92 -0.59 -7.17 -12.53
CA ILE A 92 -0.05 -6.94 -13.87
C ILE A 92 0.59 -8.21 -14.47
N ALA A 93 1.12 -9.09 -13.64
CA ALA A 93 1.72 -10.35 -14.06
C ALA A 93 0.71 -11.52 -14.16
N THR A 94 -0.53 -11.32 -13.75
CA THR A 94 -1.57 -12.34 -13.81
C THR A 94 -2.15 -12.43 -15.22
N PRO A 95 -2.27 -13.62 -15.82
CA PRO A 95 -2.89 -13.78 -17.13
C PRO A 95 -4.35 -13.32 -17.15
N ASP A 96 -4.78 -12.64 -18.23
CA ASP A 96 -6.16 -12.15 -18.37
C ASP A 96 -7.20 -13.27 -18.31
N SER A 97 -6.87 -14.47 -18.82
CA SER A 97 -7.74 -15.64 -18.74
C SER A 97 -8.08 -16.08 -17.32
N ILE A 98 -7.27 -15.68 -16.34
CA ILE A 98 -7.50 -15.95 -14.90
C ILE A 98 -8.06 -14.70 -14.25
N LEU A 99 -7.49 -13.53 -14.49
CA LEU A 99 -7.86 -12.26 -13.88
C LEU A 99 -9.32 -11.89 -14.21
N GLN A 100 -9.74 -12.13 -15.46
CA GLN A 100 -11.06 -11.76 -15.98
C GLN A 100 -12.00 -12.96 -16.13
N LYS A 101 -11.65 -14.10 -15.55
CA LYS A 101 -12.46 -15.32 -15.70
C LYS A 101 -13.87 -15.12 -15.13
N PRO A 102 -14.92 -15.32 -15.92
CA PRO A 102 -16.28 -15.31 -15.41
C PRO A 102 -16.51 -16.53 -14.52
N GLY A 103 -16.86 -16.30 -13.26
CA GLY A 103 -17.17 -17.36 -12.30
C GLY A 103 -15.99 -17.74 -11.37
N LYS A 104 -16.08 -18.90 -10.74
CA LYS A 104 -15.08 -19.33 -9.75
C LYS A 104 -13.81 -19.84 -10.44
N LEU A 105 -12.67 -19.52 -9.86
CA LEU A 105 -11.38 -20.09 -10.23
C LEU A 105 -11.29 -21.56 -9.74
N THR A 106 -10.60 -22.42 -10.51
CA THR A 106 -10.16 -23.72 -10.01
C THR A 106 -9.06 -23.55 -8.97
N ASP A 107 -8.68 -24.63 -8.28
CA ASP A 107 -7.62 -24.55 -7.28
C ASP A 107 -6.26 -24.18 -7.92
N GLU A 108 -5.99 -24.66 -9.13
CA GLU A 108 -4.78 -24.36 -9.90
C GLU A 108 -4.78 -22.88 -10.35
N GLU A 109 -5.90 -22.38 -10.86
CA GLU A 109 -6.06 -20.99 -11.26
C GLU A 109 -5.96 -20.06 -10.06
N TYR A 110 -6.55 -20.45 -8.93
CA TYR A 110 -6.44 -19.70 -7.69
C TYR A 110 -5.00 -19.68 -7.16
N ALA A 111 -4.25 -20.77 -7.33
CA ALA A 111 -2.81 -20.80 -7.01
C ALA A 111 -2.02 -19.79 -7.86
N ILE A 112 -2.36 -19.64 -9.15
CA ILE A 112 -1.76 -18.62 -10.02
C ILE A 112 -2.19 -17.22 -9.58
N MET A 113 -3.47 -17.00 -9.31
CA MET A 113 -3.99 -15.72 -8.81
C MET A 113 -3.25 -15.27 -7.54
N LYS A 114 -3.03 -16.15 -6.57
CA LYS A 114 -2.32 -15.82 -5.32
C LYS A 114 -0.89 -15.31 -5.55
N ARG A 115 -0.27 -15.61 -6.68
CA ARG A 115 1.09 -15.17 -6.99
C ARG A 115 1.22 -13.66 -7.10
N HIS A 116 0.12 -12.92 -7.37
CA HIS A 116 0.19 -11.46 -7.48
C HIS A 116 0.82 -10.82 -6.23
N ALA A 117 0.61 -11.37 -5.04
CA ALA A 117 1.21 -10.84 -3.82
C ALA A 117 2.74 -10.96 -3.84
N ALA A 118 3.27 -12.15 -4.16
CA ALA A 118 4.71 -12.37 -4.29
C ALA A 118 5.32 -11.60 -5.47
N ASP A 119 4.63 -11.55 -6.60
CA ASP A 119 5.10 -10.85 -7.79
C ASP A 119 5.02 -9.32 -7.61
N GLY A 120 4.00 -8.81 -6.88
CA GLY A 120 3.90 -7.43 -6.47
C GLY A 120 5.11 -6.99 -5.65
N GLY A 121 5.49 -7.77 -4.64
CA GLY A 121 6.71 -7.50 -3.87
C GLY A 121 7.96 -7.41 -4.74
N LYS A 122 8.15 -8.32 -5.72
CA LYS A 122 9.28 -8.28 -6.66
C LYS A 122 9.25 -7.02 -7.53
N ILE A 123 8.07 -6.66 -8.06
CA ILE A 123 7.88 -5.47 -8.89
C ILE A 123 8.28 -4.22 -8.11
N ILE A 124 7.80 -4.08 -6.86
CA ILE A 124 8.17 -2.96 -5.99
C ILE A 124 9.69 -2.89 -5.78
N GLN A 125 10.34 -4.01 -5.45
CA GLN A 125 11.79 -4.05 -5.25
C GLN A 125 12.56 -3.63 -6.50
N GLN A 126 12.11 -4.02 -7.68
CA GLN A 126 12.76 -3.66 -8.94
C GLN A 126 12.51 -2.19 -9.31
N THR A 127 11.27 -1.73 -9.18
CA THR A 127 10.84 -0.38 -9.59
C THR A 127 11.45 0.70 -8.71
N PHE A 128 11.49 0.47 -7.40
CA PHE A 128 11.98 1.46 -6.43
C PHE A 128 13.41 1.19 -5.95
N ARG A 129 14.17 0.34 -6.67
CA ARG A 129 15.53 -0.04 -6.27
C ARG A 129 16.44 1.16 -5.99
N ASP A 130 16.35 2.20 -6.82
CA ASP A 130 17.23 3.37 -6.79
C ASP A 130 16.58 4.58 -6.05
N LEU A 131 15.44 4.39 -5.39
CA LEU A 131 14.80 5.40 -4.57
C LEU A 131 15.53 5.51 -3.21
N ASP A 132 15.92 6.71 -2.80
CA ASP A 132 16.65 6.95 -1.54
C ASP A 132 15.82 6.73 -0.27
N ASP A 133 14.49 6.67 -0.37
CA ASP A 133 13.59 6.41 0.75
C ASP A 133 13.49 4.89 1.04
N ALA A 134 14.40 4.39 1.87
CA ALA A 134 14.44 2.98 2.26
C ALA A 134 13.19 2.53 3.03
N ASP A 135 12.64 3.40 3.87
CA ASP A 135 11.45 3.11 4.68
C ASP A 135 10.21 2.96 3.79
N PHE A 136 10.01 3.88 2.84
CA PHE A 136 8.92 3.75 1.87
C PHE A 136 9.07 2.49 1.02
N ARG A 137 10.27 2.20 0.51
CA ARG A 137 10.52 0.98 -0.28
C ARG A 137 10.13 -0.28 0.47
N GLN A 138 10.52 -0.36 1.75
CA GLN A 138 10.23 -1.52 2.59
C GLN A 138 8.72 -1.63 2.85
N ILE A 139 8.06 -0.54 3.21
CA ILE A 139 6.62 -0.50 3.46
C ILE A 139 5.84 -0.89 2.19
N ALA A 140 6.19 -0.33 1.05
CA ALA A 140 5.54 -0.65 -0.23
C ALA A 140 5.70 -2.14 -0.61
N TYR A 141 6.92 -2.68 -0.44
CA TYR A 141 7.19 -4.10 -0.63
C TYR A 141 6.30 -4.97 0.27
N GLU A 142 6.26 -4.67 1.55
CA GLU A 142 5.52 -5.45 2.55
C GLU A 142 4.01 -5.33 2.37
N VAL A 143 3.50 -4.15 2.00
CA VAL A 143 2.09 -3.95 1.63
C VAL A 143 1.73 -4.82 0.43
N ALA A 144 2.50 -4.75 -0.66
CA ALA A 144 2.21 -5.53 -1.86
C ALA A 144 2.33 -7.05 -1.62
N ARG A 145 3.30 -7.48 -0.80
CA ARG A 145 3.56 -8.90 -0.57
C ARG A 145 2.65 -9.52 0.46
N PHE A 146 2.33 -8.79 1.56
CA PHE A 146 1.74 -9.40 2.76
C PHE A 146 0.28 -9.00 3.04
N HIS A 147 -0.38 -8.23 2.18
CA HIS A 147 -1.77 -7.82 2.40
C HIS A 147 -2.77 -8.98 2.41
N HIS A 148 -2.39 -10.15 1.90
CA HIS A 148 -3.18 -11.38 1.97
C HIS A 148 -2.72 -12.36 3.05
N GLU A 149 -1.76 -11.98 3.88
CA GLU A 149 -1.44 -12.75 5.08
C GLU A 149 -2.58 -12.68 6.09
N LYS A 150 -2.77 -13.75 6.84
CA LYS A 150 -3.85 -13.85 7.84
C LYS A 150 -3.27 -14.06 9.21
N TYR A 151 -3.82 -13.38 10.21
CA TYR A 151 -3.35 -13.44 11.60
C TYR A 151 -3.22 -14.87 12.15
N ASN A 152 -4.00 -15.81 11.63
CA ASN A 152 -3.96 -17.22 11.97
C ASN A 152 -2.91 -18.04 11.22
N GLY A 153 -2.08 -17.44 10.35
CA GLY A 153 -1.05 -18.10 9.55
C GLY A 153 -1.58 -18.87 8.34
N LYS A 154 -2.87 -18.72 7.97
CA LYS A 154 -3.48 -19.37 6.80
C LYS A 154 -3.55 -18.44 5.59
N GLY A 155 -2.74 -17.38 5.58
CA GLY A 155 -2.60 -16.45 4.48
C GLY A 155 -1.58 -16.89 3.44
N TYR A 156 -1.22 -16.00 2.58
CA TYR A 156 -0.19 -16.17 1.55
C TYR A 156 0.52 -14.83 1.29
N PRO A 157 1.73 -14.83 0.69
CA PRO A 157 2.45 -15.96 0.10
C PRO A 157 3.33 -16.75 1.09
N ASP A 158 3.68 -16.18 2.25
CA ASP A 158 4.70 -16.72 3.13
C ASP A 158 4.11 -17.47 4.35
N GLY A 159 2.81 -17.32 4.61
CA GLY A 159 2.13 -17.95 5.74
C GLY A 159 2.51 -17.32 7.09
N LEU A 160 2.81 -16.03 7.11
CA LEU A 160 3.14 -15.29 8.32
C LEU A 160 1.99 -15.32 9.31
N LYS A 161 2.32 -15.34 10.62
CA LYS A 161 1.34 -15.46 11.69
C LYS A 161 1.44 -14.32 12.69
N ALA A 162 0.30 -13.85 13.15
CA ALA A 162 0.19 -12.87 14.21
C ALA A 162 1.01 -11.60 13.91
N GLU A 163 1.96 -11.26 14.77
CA GLU A 163 2.77 -10.05 14.65
C GLU A 163 4.00 -10.19 13.75
N GLU A 164 4.25 -11.38 13.20
CA GLU A 164 5.17 -11.56 12.09
C GLU A 164 4.69 -10.79 10.84
N ILE A 165 3.37 -10.58 10.72
CA ILE A 165 2.78 -9.75 9.67
C ILE A 165 3.00 -8.28 10.03
N PRO A 166 3.71 -7.49 9.20
CA PRO A 166 3.93 -6.07 9.44
C PRO A 166 2.62 -5.30 9.68
N LEU A 167 2.65 -4.31 10.59
CA LEU A 167 1.45 -3.58 10.98
C LEU A 167 0.73 -2.95 9.78
N HIS A 168 1.46 -2.34 8.85
CA HIS A 168 0.90 -1.72 7.65
C HIS A 168 0.25 -2.74 6.71
N ALA A 169 0.78 -3.96 6.61
CA ALA A 169 0.17 -5.04 5.84
C ALA A 169 -1.14 -5.53 6.50
N ARG A 170 -1.19 -5.62 7.84
CA ARG A 170 -2.42 -5.93 8.57
C ARG A 170 -3.49 -4.85 8.38
N ILE A 171 -3.09 -3.58 8.39
CA ILE A 171 -4.00 -2.46 8.15
C ILE A 171 -4.55 -2.52 6.71
N MET A 172 -3.67 -2.79 5.72
CA MET A 172 -4.08 -2.93 4.33
C MET A 172 -5.04 -4.11 4.13
N ALA A 173 -4.75 -5.27 4.73
CA ALA A 173 -5.63 -6.45 4.69
C ALA A 173 -7.05 -6.16 5.20
N VAL A 174 -7.17 -5.35 6.27
CA VAL A 174 -8.48 -4.95 6.79
C VAL A 174 -9.20 -4.00 5.84
N ALA A 175 -8.48 -3.03 5.27
CA ALA A 175 -9.05 -2.05 4.32
C ALA A 175 -9.56 -2.74 3.05
N ASP A 176 -8.76 -3.67 2.51
CA ASP A 176 -9.07 -4.41 1.29
C ASP A 176 -10.30 -5.30 1.46
N VAL A 177 -10.32 -6.12 2.52
CA VAL A 177 -11.47 -6.98 2.85
C VAL A 177 -12.72 -6.16 3.12
N PHE A 178 -12.60 -5.03 3.83
CA PHE A 178 -13.74 -4.16 4.13
C PHE A 178 -14.35 -3.60 2.84
N ASP A 179 -13.53 -3.14 1.92
CA ASP A 179 -14.00 -2.63 0.63
C ASP A 179 -14.68 -3.72 -0.21
N ALA A 180 -14.16 -4.94 -0.16
CA ALA A 180 -14.71 -6.07 -0.92
C ALA A 180 -16.10 -6.55 -0.43
N VAL A 181 -16.48 -6.23 0.83
CA VAL A 181 -17.76 -6.68 1.42
C VAL A 181 -18.75 -5.55 1.65
N SER A 182 -18.38 -4.29 1.40
CA SER A 182 -19.24 -3.10 1.56
C SER A 182 -19.81 -2.64 0.24
#